data_927b7d4a51dbc477726fc86e4139dcc0
#
_entry.id   927b7d4a51dbc477726fc86e4139dcc0
#
_cell.length_a   1.000
_cell.length_b   1.000
_cell.length_c   1.000
_cell.angle_alpha   90.00
_cell.angle_beta   90.00
_cell.angle_gamma   90.00
#
_symmetry.space_group_name_H-M   'P 1'
#
loop_
_entity.id
_entity.type
_entity.pdbx_description
1 polymer ?
#
loop_
_entity_poly.entity_id
_entity_poly.type
_entity_poly.pdbx_seq_one_letter_code
_entity_poly.pdbx_strand_id
1 'polypeptide(L)'
;MEELSLKVIKGPNFKDTLTKENDIPYFIGYMAAKDLVAHHKIPYSSLEKGDNGYQRPPGHARIGAFAKKIANTKVDFPTLVLLNVRDKTLLNFVKGATLTYVPDMHDKLYVMDGQHRVLALKTAMEIALQTEDEATLEKINNIQIPFGLTITESVLNEMVIFYDVNSNAKGVPANVKEQINARRVAEGDNELLKQMELTGDDWKILANRILEDVVKDYDNVWFKRIKFPNTEVRSPNVGNFAMTKYLSNIINSNETKMVSDKYSFSKEVFNAYWDGFRMAWPRAFDENASKYSIQTAMGADVFMRLWPF
;
A
#
# COMPACT_ATOMS: atom_id res chain seq x y z
N MET A 1 24.88 -16.58 -4.20
CA MET A 1 23.80 -16.24 -5.16
C MET A 1 24.47 -15.66 -6.40
N GLU A 2 23.94 -15.95 -7.56
CA GLU A 2 24.53 -15.53 -8.81
C GLU A 2 24.27 -14.03 -9.03
N GLU A 3 25.29 -13.29 -9.44
CA GLU A 3 25.25 -11.87 -9.69
C GLU A 3 24.50 -11.60 -11.00
N LEU A 4 23.56 -10.64 -10.99
CA LEU A 4 22.81 -10.23 -12.18
C LEU A 4 23.48 -9.02 -12.85
N SER A 5 23.91 -9.19 -14.09
CA SER A 5 24.43 -8.12 -14.92
C SER A 5 23.32 -7.52 -15.78
N LEU A 6 22.92 -6.29 -15.48
CA LEU A 6 21.84 -5.58 -16.13
C LEU A 6 22.37 -4.50 -17.05
N LYS A 7 21.98 -4.54 -18.32
CA LYS A 7 22.24 -3.41 -19.24
C LYS A 7 21.20 -2.31 -18.97
N VAL A 8 21.70 -1.14 -18.62
CA VAL A 8 20.84 -0.01 -18.24
C VAL A 8 21.29 1.31 -18.89
N ILE A 9 20.35 2.21 -19.05
CA ILE A 9 20.59 3.60 -19.43
C ILE A 9 20.19 4.47 -18.23
N LYS A 10 21.06 5.40 -17.82
CA LYS A 10 20.72 6.34 -16.76
C LYS A 10 19.65 7.32 -17.28
N GLY A 11 18.51 7.36 -16.60
CA GLY A 11 17.45 8.32 -16.82
C GLY A 11 17.63 9.60 -15.98
N PRO A 12 16.68 10.54 -16.08
CA PRO A 12 16.64 11.68 -15.19
C PRO A 12 16.33 11.20 -13.75
N ASN A 13 17.00 11.82 -12.78
CA ASN A 13 16.78 11.48 -11.37
C ASN A 13 15.41 11.96 -10.91
N PHE A 14 14.81 11.23 -9.95
CA PHE A 14 13.68 11.73 -9.18
C PHE A 14 14.15 12.57 -8.01
N LYS A 15 13.35 13.52 -7.57
CA LYS A 15 13.66 14.31 -6.38
C LYS A 15 13.30 13.52 -5.12
N ASP A 16 14.19 13.58 -4.14
CA ASP A 16 13.91 13.07 -2.81
C ASP A 16 12.84 13.95 -2.13
N THR A 17 11.75 13.34 -1.70
CA THR A 17 10.61 14.06 -1.13
C THR A 17 10.91 14.60 0.27
N LEU A 18 11.78 13.94 1.02
CA LEU A 18 12.11 14.32 2.39
C LEU A 18 13.18 15.39 2.46
N THR A 19 14.29 15.19 1.74
CA THR A 19 15.46 16.05 1.85
C THR A 19 15.48 17.17 0.81
N LYS A 20 14.81 16.97 -0.33
CA LYS A 20 14.83 17.85 -1.52
C LYS A 20 16.25 18.18 -2.06
N GLU A 21 17.27 17.70 -1.36
CA GLU A 21 18.67 17.96 -1.66
C GLU A 21 19.31 16.81 -2.44
N ASN A 22 18.83 15.58 -2.23
CA ASN A 22 19.37 14.40 -2.87
C ASN A 22 18.47 13.92 -4.00
N ASP A 23 19.03 13.75 -5.16
CA ASP A 23 18.34 13.15 -6.29
C ASP A 23 18.33 11.63 -6.16
N ILE A 24 17.17 11.01 -6.40
CA ILE A 24 17.00 9.57 -6.46
C ILE A 24 17.43 9.09 -7.85
N PRO A 25 18.50 8.28 -7.96
CA PRO A 25 18.96 7.76 -9.25
C PRO A 25 17.88 6.90 -9.92
N TYR A 26 17.75 7.06 -11.25
CA TYR A 26 16.81 6.29 -12.05
C TYR A 26 17.51 5.69 -13.27
N PHE A 27 17.23 4.42 -13.55
CA PHE A 27 17.78 3.66 -14.66
C PHE A 27 16.68 2.95 -15.42
N ILE A 28 16.86 2.76 -16.72
CA ILE A 28 15.96 2.02 -17.58
C ILE A 28 16.73 0.88 -18.22
N GLY A 29 16.17 -0.31 -18.23
CA GLY A 29 16.81 -1.50 -18.80
C GLY A 29 15.83 -2.63 -19.10
N TYR A 30 16.41 -3.79 -19.38
CA TYR A 30 15.69 -5.05 -19.59
C TYR A 30 16.31 -6.14 -18.76
N MET A 31 15.48 -7.04 -18.21
CA MET A 31 15.91 -8.25 -17.54
C MET A 31 15.05 -9.44 -17.96
N ALA A 32 15.58 -10.65 -17.84
CA ALA A 32 14.80 -11.86 -18.10
C ALA A 32 13.68 -12.02 -17.05
N ALA A 33 12.55 -12.54 -17.48
CA ALA A 33 11.41 -12.75 -16.59
C ALA A 33 11.76 -13.67 -15.41
N LYS A 34 12.59 -14.71 -15.64
CA LYS A 34 13.08 -15.59 -14.56
C LYS A 34 13.79 -14.82 -13.45
N ASP A 35 14.63 -13.85 -13.80
CA ASP A 35 15.43 -13.09 -12.86
C ASP A 35 14.54 -12.12 -12.05
N LEU A 36 13.60 -11.45 -12.74
CA LEU A 36 12.62 -10.60 -12.08
C LEU A 36 11.75 -11.41 -11.11
N VAL A 37 11.26 -12.58 -11.51
CA VAL A 37 10.41 -13.42 -10.65
C VAL A 37 11.19 -13.99 -9.47
N ALA A 38 12.47 -14.35 -9.64
CA ALA A 38 13.31 -14.88 -8.55
C ALA A 38 13.63 -13.81 -7.47
N HIS A 39 13.78 -12.55 -7.87
CA HIS A 39 14.32 -11.51 -7.00
C HIS A 39 13.33 -10.42 -6.61
N HIS A 40 12.06 -10.47 -7.06
CA HIS A 40 11.08 -9.45 -6.72
C HIS A 40 10.53 -9.57 -5.30
N LYS A 41 10.12 -8.42 -4.77
CA LYS A 41 9.28 -8.29 -3.57
C LYS A 41 8.21 -7.22 -3.81
N ILE A 42 6.97 -7.54 -3.50
CA ILE A 42 5.87 -6.57 -3.59
C ILE A 42 5.58 -6.07 -2.18
N PRO A 43 5.73 -4.77 -1.91
CA PRO A 43 5.51 -4.20 -0.58
C PRO A 43 4.00 -4.06 -0.29
N TYR A 44 3.37 -5.16 0.10
CA TYR A 44 1.96 -5.16 0.48
C TYR A 44 1.73 -4.43 1.80
N SER A 45 0.67 -3.62 1.85
CA SER A 45 0.19 -3.07 3.11
C SER A 45 -0.51 -4.17 3.89
N SER A 46 -0.09 -4.42 5.12
CA SER A 46 -0.77 -5.32 6.05
C SER A 46 -0.72 -4.73 7.44
N LEU A 47 -1.90 -4.39 7.99
CA LEU A 47 -2.01 -3.93 9.37
C LEU A 47 -1.73 -5.06 10.38
N GLU A 48 -1.94 -6.32 9.98
CA GLU A 48 -1.79 -7.48 10.85
C GLU A 48 -0.34 -7.95 11.01
N LYS A 49 0.48 -7.78 9.96
CA LYS A 49 1.87 -8.26 9.92
C LYS A 49 2.90 -7.21 10.30
N GLY A 50 2.48 -5.98 10.59
CA GLY A 50 3.41 -4.86 10.81
C GLY A 50 4.26 -4.53 9.58
N ASP A 51 3.92 -5.07 8.41
CA ASP A 51 4.61 -4.82 7.16
C ASP A 51 4.42 -3.37 6.73
N ASN A 52 5.53 -2.67 6.54
CA ASN A 52 5.55 -1.27 6.08
C ASN A 52 5.27 -1.13 4.57
N GLY A 53 4.53 -2.06 3.97
CA GLY A 53 4.10 -2.00 2.58
C GLY A 53 2.95 -1.02 2.36
N TYR A 54 2.76 -0.60 1.11
CA TYR A 54 1.77 0.41 0.70
C TYR A 54 0.85 -0.06 -0.43
N GLN A 55 1.14 -1.21 -1.04
CA GLN A 55 0.33 -1.77 -2.12
C GLN A 55 -0.72 -2.74 -1.59
N ARG A 56 -1.86 -2.79 -2.25
CA ARG A 56 -2.89 -3.79 -1.99
C ARG A 56 -2.62 -5.08 -2.76
N PRO A 57 -2.95 -6.27 -2.23
CA PRO A 57 -2.90 -7.50 -3.00
C PRO A 57 -3.79 -7.39 -4.26
N PRO A 58 -3.30 -7.84 -5.42
CA PRO A 58 -4.07 -7.85 -6.65
C PRO A 58 -5.10 -8.99 -6.65
N GLY A 59 -6.18 -8.81 -7.41
CA GLY A 59 -7.21 -9.84 -7.54
C GLY A 59 -6.70 -11.09 -8.31
N HIS A 60 -6.88 -12.27 -7.74
CA HIS A 60 -6.43 -13.55 -8.32
C HIS A 60 -6.98 -13.81 -9.74
N ALA A 61 -8.24 -13.46 -10.00
CA ALA A 61 -8.86 -13.65 -11.32
C ALA A 61 -8.10 -12.91 -12.43
N ARG A 62 -7.66 -11.67 -12.16
CA ARG A 62 -6.91 -10.86 -13.12
C ARG A 62 -5.52 -11.44 -13.39
N ILE A 63 -4.84 -11.94 -12.36
CA ILE A 63 -3.54 -12.60 -12.48
C ILE A 63 -3.68 -13.86 -13.32
N GLY A 64 -4.63 -14.74 -13.01
CA GLY A 64 -4.83 -16.01 -13.71
C GLY A 64 -5.19 -15.82 -15.18
N ALA A 65 -6.05 -14.85 -15.53
CA ALA A 65 -6.37 -14.54 -16.92
C ALA A 65 -5.14 -14.08 -17.71
N PHE A 66 -4.29 -13.25 -17.10
CA PHE A 66 -3.07 -12.77 -17.75
C PHE A 66 -2.00 -13.87 -17.83
N ALA A 67 -1.85 -14.70 -16.80
CA ALA A 67 -0.94 -15.85 -16.81
C ALA A 67 -1.26 -16.83 -17.96
N LYS A 68 -2.53 -17.16 -18.15
CA LYS A 68 -2.98 -17.98 -19.28
C LYS A 68 -2.63 -17.36 -20.64
N LYS A 69 -2.78 -16.04 -20.76
CA LYS A 69 -2.40 -15.32 -21.98
C LYS A 69 -0.89 -15.41 -22.23
N ILE A 70 -0.06 -15.26 -21.20
CA ILE A 70 1.41 -15.38 -21.30
C ILE A 70 1.80 -16.80 -21.77
N ALA A 71 1.21 -17.84 -21.21
CA ALA A 71 1.51 -19.21 -21.55
C ALA A 71 1.11 -19.57 -23.00
N ASN A 72 -0.06 -19.11 -23.45
CA ASN A 72 -0.65 -19.55 -24.71
C ASN A 72 -0.31 -18.67 -25.92
N THR A 73 0.14 -17.44 -25.75
CA THR A 73 0.40 -16.50 -26.84
C THR A 73 1.76 -15.82 -26.69
N LYS A 74 2.27 -15.26 -27.79
CA LYS A 74 3.38 -14.32 -27.71
C LYS A 74 2.86 -13.03 -27.06
N VAL A 75 3.38 -12.73 -25.85
CA VAL A 75 3.01 -11.52 -25.13
C VAL A 75 4.18 -10.55 -25.13
N ASP A 76 3.95 -9.37 -25.63
CA ASP A 76 4.88 -8.26 -25.51
C ASP A 76 4.57 -7.46 -24.23
N PHE A 77 5.61 -7.02 -23.53
CA PHE A 77 5.51 -6.17 -22.35
C PHE A 77 5.93 -4.74 -22.71
N PRO A 78 5.03 -3.94 -23.30
CA PRO A 78 5.39 -2.61 -23.81
C PRO A 78 5.56 -1.57 -22.69
N THR A 79 5.11 -1.90 -21.47
CA THR A 79 5.17 -0.98 -20.34
C THR A 79 6.17 -1.44 -19.30
N LEU A 80 6.92 -0.49 -18.74
CA LEU A 80 7.93 -0.76 -17.73
C LEU A 80 7.32 -1.38 -16.45
N VAL A 81 8.07 -2.30 -15.83
CA VAL A 81 7.90 -2.63 -14.42
C VAL A 81 8.76 -1.64 -13.63
N LEU A 82 8.17 -0.91 -12.70
CA LEU A 82 8.91 0.04 -11.88
C LEU A 82 9.41 -0.63 -10.61
N LEU A 83 10.70 -0.61 -10.42
CA LEU A 83 11.43 -1.28 -9.35
C LEU A 83 12.17 -0.29 -8.46
N ASN A 84 12.43 -0.68 -7.22
CA ASN A 84 13.36 0.00 -6.34
C ASN A 84 14.33 -0.99 -5.68
N VAL A 85 15.54 -0.53 -5.40
CA VAL A 85 16.50 -1.18 -4.50
C VAL A 85 16.69 -0.29 -3.30
N ARG A 86 16.47 -0.85 -2.09
CA ARG A 86 16.60 -0.09 -0.84
C ARG A 86 18.04 -0.05 -0.35
N ASP A 87 18.78 -1.13 -0.52
CA ASP A 87 20.20 -1.17 -0.17
C ASP A 87 21.07 -0.94 -1.42
N LYS A 88 21.62 0.26 -1.51
CA LYS A 88 22.53 0.64 -2.60
C LYS A 88 23.81 -0.19 -2.68
N THR A 89 24.21 -0.85 -1.57
CA THR A 89 25.41 -1.68 -1.54
C THR A 89 25.27 -2.94 -2.40
N LEU A 90 24.03 -3.33 -2.71
CA LEU A 90 23.73 -4.44 -3.62
C LEU A 90 23.93 -4.10 -5.10
N LEU A 91 24.30 -2.87 -5.41
CA LEU A 91 24.43 -2.37 -6.76
C LEU A 91 25.85 -1.88 -7.03
N ASN A 92 26.47 -2.43 -8.07
CA ASN A 92 27.76 -1.98 -8.55
C ASN A 92 27.63 -1.44 -9.98
N PHE A 93 28.07 -0.20 -10.18
CA PHE A 93 28.13 0.39 -11.50
C PHE A 93 29.43 0.00 -12.19
N VAL A 94 29.31 -0.76 -13.27
CA VAL A 94 30.43 -1.11 -14.13
C VAL A 94 30.55 -0.05 -15.24
N LYS A 95 31.78 0.22 -15.67
CA LYS A 95 32.07 1.19 -16.75
C LYS A 95 31.22 0.91 -18.00
N GLY A 96 30.44 1.93 -18.44
CA GLY A 96 29.48 1.80 -19.54
C GLY A 96 28.04 1.78 -19.03
N ALA A 97 27.16 1.11 -19.73
CA ALA A 97 25.71 1.03 -19.42
C ALA A 97 25.36 -0.28 -18.69
N THR A 98 26.22 -0.73 -17.77
CA THR A 98 25.99 -1.99 -17.03
C THR A 98 25.90 -1.71 -15.55
N LEU A 99 24.82 -2.20 -14.95
CA LEU A 99 24.57 -2.23 -13.53
C LEU A 99 24.59 -3.67 -13.06
N THR A 100 25.37 -3.98 -12.05
CA THR A 100 25.39 -5.29 -11.45
C THR A 100 24.57 -5.26 -10.17
N TYR A 101 23.61 -6.16 -10.07
CA TYR A 101 22.82 -6.39 -8.87
C TYR A 101 23.23 -7.69 -8.22
N VAL A 102 23.62 -7.62 -6.95
CA VAL A 102 23.98 -8.78 -6.12
C VAL A 102 22.77 -9.10 -5.23
N PRO A 103 22.01 -10.17 -5.56
CA PRO A 103 20.83 -10.52 -4.76
C PRO A 103 21.19 -10.86 -3.32
N ASP A 104 20.43 -10.38 -2.36
CA ASP A 104 20.51 -10.71 -0.95
C ASP A 104 19.26 -11.50 -0.51
N MET A 105 19.38 -12.20 0.62
CA MET A 105 18.25 -12.89 1.25
C MET A 105 17.27 -11.90 1.90
N HIS A 106 17.75 -10.75 2.33
CA HIS A 106 16.99 -9.77 3.11
C HIS A 106 16.46 -8.60 2.28
N ASP A 107 17.18 -8.19 1.23
CA ASP A 107 16.74 -7.14 0.33
C ASP A 107 16.54 -7.64 -1.09
N LYS A 108 15.57 -7.10 -1.80
CA LYS A 108 15.11 -7.57 -3.10
C LYS A 108 14.75 -6.39 -3.99
N LEU A 109 14.42 -6.68 -5.24
CA LEU A 109 13.86 -5.71 -6.16
C LEU A 109 12.40 -5.42 -5.76
N TYR A 110 12.17 -4.28 -5.13
CA TYR A 110 10.82 -3.88 -4.69
C TYR A 110 10.01 -3.38 -5.88
N VAL A 111 8.91 -4.07 -6.19
CA VAL A 111 8.02 -3.71 -7.30
C VAL A 111 7.13 -2.55 -6.88
N MET A 112 7.38 -1.35 -7.40
CA MET A 112 6.54 -0.18 -7.17
C MET A 112 5.33 -0.13 -8.10
N ASP A 113 5.50 -0.43 -9.40
CA ASP A 113 4.40 -0.63 -10.34
C ASP A 113 4.63 -1.88 -11.19
N GLY A 114 3.53 -2.49 -11.66
CA GLY A 114 3.57 -3.69 -12.48
C GLY A 114 3.38 -5.00 -11.72
N GLN A 115 2.92 -4.95 -10.45
CA GLN A 115 2.69 -6.15 -9.62
C GLN A 115 1.85 -7.24 -10.31
N HIS A 116 0.80 -6.87 -11.05
CA HIS A 116 -0.04 -7.83 -11.78
C HIS A 116 0.75 -8.56 -12.86
N ARG A 117 1.69 -7.89 -13.51
CA ARG A 117 2.55 -8.46 -14.57
C ARG A 117 3.54 -9.45 -13.98
N VAL A 118 4.21 -9.06 -12.90
CA VAL A 118 5.20 -9.91 -12.20
C VAL A 118 4.53 -11.18 -11.66
N LEU A 119 3.36 -11.02 -11.01
CA LEU A 119 2.63 -12.17 -10.48
C LEU A 119 2.03 -13.05 -11.58
N ALA A 120 1.61 -12.48 -12.71
CA ALA A 120 1.16 -13.27 -13.84
C ALA A 120 2.29 -14.08 -14.49
N LEU A 121 3.50 -13.52 -14.60
CA LEU A 121 4.69 -14.25 -15.02
C LEU A 121 4.99 -15.41 -14.07
N LYS A 122 5.02 -15.14 -12.77
CA LYS A 122 5.23 -16.17 -11.74
C LYS A 122 4.20 -17.31 -11.87
N THR A 123 2.91 -16.96 -11.94
CA THR A 123 1.83 -17.94 -12.08
C THR A 123 1.93 -18.72 -13.39
N ALA A 124 2.32 -18.08 -14.50
CA ALA A 124 2.53 -18.77 -15.78
C ALA A 124 3.69 -19.76 -15.73
N MET A 125 4.78 -19.41 -15.05
CA MET A 125 5.91 -20.34 -14.81
C MET A 125 5.49 -21.52 -13.93
N GLU A 126 4.73 -21.26 -12.86
CA GLU A 126 4.20 -22.30 -11.97
C GLU A 126 3.27 -23.28 -12.72
N ILE A 127 2.41 -22.78 -13.61
CA ILE A 127 1.54 -23.61 -14.46
C ILE A 127 2.41 -24.48 -15.40
N ALA A 128 3.39 -23.90 -16.11
CA ALA A 128 4.27 -24.64 -17.01
C ALA A 128 5.05 -25.73 -16.28
N LEU A 129 5.54 -25.46 -15.08
CA LEU A 129 6.18 -26.46 -14.22
C LEU A 129 5.23 -27.57 -13.80
N GLN A 130 4.01 -27.26 -13.39
CA GLN A 130 3.00 -28.24 -12.97
C GLN A 130 2.50 -29.11 -14.12
N THR A 131 2.52 -28.58 -15.34
CA THR A 131 2.12 -29.31 -16.56
C THR A 131 3.29 -29.98 -17.27
N GLU A 132 4.52 -29.92 -16.71
CA GLU A 132 5.74 -30.43 -17.28
C GLU A 132 6.02 -29.91 -18.71
N ASP A 133 5.53 -28.67 -19.02
CA ASP A 133 5.74 -28.02 -20.32
C ASP A 133 7.03 -27.20 -20.32
N GLU A 134 8.15 -27.90 -20.49
CA GLU A 134 9.49 -27.29 -20.50
C GLU A 134 9.66 -26.24 -21.59
N ALA A 135 9.05 -26.43 -22.77
CA ALA A 135 9.16 -25.49 -23.88
C ALA A 135 8.47 -24.14 -23.55
N THR A 136 7.29 -24.22 -22.95
CA THR A 136 6.58 -23.01 -22.47
C THR A 136 7.34 -22.35 -21.31
N LEU A 137 7.89 -23.13 -20.38
CA LEU A 137 8.68 -22.61 -19.28
C LEU A 137 9.93 -21.87 -19.77
N GLU A 138 10.69 -22.47 -20.70
CA GLU A 138 11.88 -21.84 -21.28
C GLU A 138 11.52 -20.53 -22.00
N LYS A 139 10.44 -20.55 -22.78
CA LYS A 139 9.93 -19.35 -23.45
C LYS A 139 9.61 -18.24 -22.46
N ILE A 140 8.90 -18.54 -21.36
CA ILE A 140 8.53 -17.53 -20.35
C ILE A 140 9.77 -17.02 -19.63
N ASN A 141 10.69 -17.88 -19.24
CA ASN A 141 11.92 -17.54 -18.56
C ASN A 141 12.76 -16.50 -19.32
N ASN A 142 12.75 -16.59 -20.66
CA ASN A 142 13.57 -15.75 -21.53
C ASN A 142 12.85 -14.46 -22.00
N ILE A 143 11.59 -14.23 -21.62
CA ILE A 143 10.90 -12.96 -21.93
C ILE A 143 11.70 -11.81 -21.36
N GLN A 144 12.03 -10.82 -22.19
CA GLN A 144 12.70 -9.61 -21.75
C GLN A 144 11.67 -8.61 -21.22
N ILE A 145 11.77 -8.30 -19.93
CA ILE A 145 10.88 -7.39 -19.24
C ILE A 145 11.55 -6.02 -19.16
N PRO A 146 10.97 -4.97 -19.78
CA PRO A 146 11.45 -3.63 -19.60
C PRO A 146 11.22 -3.18 -18.14
N PHE A 147 12.23 -2.60 -17.52
CA PHE A 147 12.11 -2.08 -16.16
C PHE A 147 12.64 -0.65 -16.04
N GLY A 148 12.09 0.08 -15.08
CA GLY A 148 12.68 1.28 -14.51
C GLY A 148 13.14 0.97 -13.10
N LEU A 149 14.35 1.34 -12.73
CA LEU A 149 14.94 1.08 -11.42
C LEU A 149 15.30 2.38 -10.73
N THR A 150 14.75 2.59 -9.54
CA THR A 150 15.17 3.64 -8.61
C THR A 150 16.04 3.06 -7.51
N ILE A 151 16.82 3.93 -6.84
CA ILE A 151 17.65 3.54 -5.70
C ILE A 151 17.32 4.50 -4.56
N THR A 152 16.48 4.05 -3.63
CA THR A 152 16.16 4.81 -2.43
C THR A 152 15.90 3.89 -1.24
N GLU A 153 16.51 4.22 -0.10
CA GLU A 153 16.28 3.52 1.17
C GLU A 153 14.93 3.91 1.79
N SER A 154 14.38 5.05 1.37
CA SER A 154 13.14 5.60 1.92
C SER A 154 11.90 4.94 1.34
N VAL A 155 11.15 4.24 2.18
CA VAL A 155 9.82 3.72 1.85
C VAL A 155 8.86 4.85 1.48
N LEU A 156 9.05 6.04 2.08
CA LEU A 156 8.23 7.20 1.75
C LEU A 156 8.43 7.63 0.29
N ASN A 157 9.68 7.68 -0.19
CA ASN A 157 9.96 8.01 -1.58
C ASN A 157 9.33 6.98 -2.54
N GLU A 158 9.39 5.67 -2.20
CA GLU A 158 8.66 4.64 -2.96
C GLU A 158 7.15 4.92 -3.02
N MET A 159 6.55 5.31 -1.89
CA MET A 159 5.12 5.62 -1.80
C MET A 159 4.73 6.82 -2.65
N VAL A 160 5.57 7.87 -2.67
CA VAL A 160 5.34 9.06 -3.49
C VAL A 160 5.43 8.70 -4.97
N ILE A 161 6.50 8.03 -5.40
CA ILE A 161 6.68 7.60 -6.78
C ILE A 161 5.51 6.68 -7.22
N PHE A 162 5.16 5.70 -6.40
CA PHE A 162 3.99 4.83 -6.64
C PHE A 162 2.71 5.62 -6.82
N TYR A 163 2.48 6.62 -5.95
CA TYR A 163 1.30 7.46 -6.01
C TYR A 163 1.27 8.28 -7.30
N ASP A 164 2.37 8.94 -7.65
CA ASP A 164 2.46 9.82 -8.81
C ASP A 164 2.25 9.05 -10.13
N VAL A 165 2.86 7.87 -10.25
CA VAL A 165 2.67 6.99 -11.42
C VAL A 165 1.22 6.53 -11.56
N ASN A 166 0.57 6.16 -10.45
CA ASN A 166 -0.79 5.63 -10.49
C ASN A 166 -1.88 6.71 -10.55
N SER A 167 -1.62 7.91 -10.02
CA SER A 167 -2.60 9.00 -10.02
C SER A 167 -2.94 9.51 -11.41
N ASN A 168 -1.99 9.42 -12.35
CA ASN A 168 -2.16 9.85 -13.72
C ASN A 168 -2.90 8.84 -14.62
N ALA A 169 -3.01 7.56 -14.21
CA ALA A 169 -3.59 6.50 -15.04
C ALA A 169 -5.08 6.22 -14.75
N LYS A 170 -5.45 6.05 -13.51
CA LYS A 170 -6.82 5.96 -12.96
C LYS A 170 -6.72 6.40 -11.53
N GLY A 171 -7.34 7.49 -11.15
CA GLY A 171 -7.22 8.07 -9.83
C GLY A 171 -7.14 7.03 -8.70
N VAL A 172 -6.14 7.16 -7.85
CA VAL A 172 -6.01 6.31 -6.66
C VAL A 172 -7.30 6.45 -5.85
N PRO A 173 -7.97 5.35 -5.45
CA PRO A 173 -9.17 5.44 -4.62
C PRO A 173 -8.93 6.33 -3.40
N ALA A 174 -9.90 7.18 -3.06
CA ALA A 174 -9.76 8.20 -2.01
C ALA A 174 -9.28 7.61 -0.66
N ASN A 175 -9.76 6.42 -0.30
CA ASN A 175 -9.35 5.72 0.92
C ASN A 175 -7.87 5.30 0.91
N VAL A 176 -7.32 4.95 -0.24
CA VAL A 176 -5.89 4.63 -0.40
C VAL A 176 -5.06 5.91 -0.35
N LYS A 177 -5.54 6.97 -1.00
CA LYS A 177 -4.90 8.29 -0.97
C LYS A 177 -4.76 8.82 0.46
N GLU A 178 -5.84 8.79 1.23
CA GLU A 178 -5.84 9.26 2.62
C GLU A 178 -4.88 8.46 3.50
N GLN A 179 -4.83 7.13 3.33
CA GLN A 179 -3.90 6.29 4.05
C GLN A 179 -2.43 6.57 3.69
N ILE A 180 -2.13 6.75 2.40
CA ILE A 180 -0.79 7.14 1.93
C ILE A 180 -0.40 8.49 2.52
N ASN A 181 -1.29 9.48 2.48
CA ASN A 181 -1.02 10.82 3.01
C ASN A 181 -0.76 10.80 4.53
N ALA A 182 -1.58 10.06 5.28
CA ALA A 182 -1.38 9.90 6.73
C ALA A 182 -0.01 9.29 7.04
N ARG A 183 0.40 8.31 6.25
CA ARG A 183 1.69 7.64 6.41
C ARG A 183 2.86 8.54 6.01
N ARG A 184 2.75 9.28 4.89
CA ARG A 184 3.75 10.26 4.47
C ARG A 184 4.04 11.28 5.58
N VAL A 185 2.99 11.82 6.19
CA VAL A 185 3.15 12.76 7.30
C VAL A 185 3.76 12.09 8.53
N ALA A 186 3.38 10.86 8.84
CA ALA A 186 3.99 10.10 9.94
C ALA A 186 5.49 9.84 9.74
N GLU A 187 5.93 9.68 8.48
CA GLU A 187 7.33 9.50 8.10
C GLU A 187 8.09 10.83 7.92
N GLY A 188 7.43 11.98 8.16
CA GLY A 188 8.08 13.29 8.21
C GLY A 188 7.86 14.21 7.00
N ASP A 189 6.87 13.94 6.13
CA ASP A 189 6.52 14.84 5.02
C ASP A 189 5.81 16.10 5.54
N ASN A 190 6.60 17.04 6.06
CA ASN A 190 6.11 18.30 6.63
C ASN A 190 5.52 19.24 5.57
N GLU A 191 5.86 19.09 4.30
CA GLU A 191 5.29 19.92 3.23
C GLU A 191 3.87 19.50 2.92
N LEU A 192 3.64 18.18 2.83
CA LEU A 192 2.27 17.66 2.69
C LEU A 192 1.41 18.07 3.89
N LEU A 193 1.95 17.97 5.11
CA LEU A 193 1.22 18.42 6.31
C LEU A 193 0.81 19.88 6.19
N LYS A 194 1.74 20.79 5.85
CA LYS A 194 1.42 22.22 5.64
C LYS A 194 0.37 22.46 4.56
N GLN A 195 0.45 21.71 3.44
CA GLN A 195 -0.59 21.80 2.41
C GLN A 195 -1.96 21.36 2.92
N MET A 196 -2.00 20.29 3.71
CA MET A 196 -3.26 19.79 4.28
C MET A 196 -3.81 20.74 5.33
N GLU A 197 -2.96 21.37 6.15
CA GLU A 197 -3.36 22.45 7.07
C GLU A 197 -3.95 23.65 6.33
N LEU A 198 -3.33 24.09 5.23
CA LEU A 198 -3.84 25.20 4.40
C LEU A 198 -5.19 24.88 3.75
N THR A 199 -5.47 23.63 3.42
CA THR A 199 -6.76 23.20 2.86
C THR A 199 -7.77 22.78 3.92
N GLY A 200 -7.37 22.73 5.20
CA GLY A 200 -8.20 22.26 6.30
C GLY A 200 -8.46 20.76 6.28
N ASP A 201 -7.57 19.98 5.68
CA ASP A 201 -7.69 18.52 5.51
C ASP A 201 -6.79 17.73 6.47
N ASP A 202 -6.00 18.40 7.31
CA ASP A 202 -5.06 17.81 8.28
C ASP A 202 -5.75 16.88 9.30
N TRP A 203 -6.99 17.14 9.64
CA TRP A 203 -7.80 16.28 10.51
C TRP A 203 -7.92 14.84 9.97
N LYS A 204 -7.82 14.64 8.65
CA LYS A 204 -7.87 13.29 8.02
C LYS A 204 -6.69 12.43 8.44
N ILE A 205 -5.52 13.03 8.66
CA ILE A 205 -4.33 12.32 9.16
C ILE A 205 -4.61 11.79 10.55
N LEU A 206 -5.13 12.65 11.42
CA LEU A 206 -5.48 12.30 12.78
C LEU A 206 -6.55 11.20 12.81
N ALA A 207 -7.60 11.34 12.01
CA ALA A 207 -8.66 10.34 11.89
C ALA A 207 -8.13 8.98 11.45
N ASN A 208 -7.33 8.91 10.39
CA ASN A 208 -6.76 7.64 9.92
C ASN A 208 -5.90 6.97 11.00
N ARG A 209 -5.06 7.73 11.70
CA ARG A 209 -4.22 7.22 12.79
C ARG A 209 -5.06 6.64 13.94
N ILE A 210 -6.13 7.35 14.35
CA ILE A 210 -7.06 6.85 15.38
C ILE A 210 -7.71 5.53 14.94
N LEU A 211 -8.20 5.46 13.69
CA LEU A 211 -8.86 4.27 13.18
C LEU A 211 -7.90 3.08 13.04
N GLU A 212 -6.64 3.31 12.67
CA GLU A 212 -5.62 2.25 12.63
C GLU A 212 -5.33 1.65 14.00
N ASP A 213 -5.33 2.47 15.06
CA ASP A 213 -5.15 1.98 16.42
C ASP A 213 -6.39 1.23 16.92
N VAL A 214 -7.56 1.80 16.70
CA VAL A 214 -8.85 1.24 17.14
C VAL A 214 -9.10 -0.14 16.53
N VAL A 215 -8.76 -0.33 15.25
CA VAL A 215 -8.98 -1.62 14.57
C VAL A 215 -8.05 -2.74 15.04
N LYS A 216 -6.92 -2.38 15.66
CA LYS A 216 -5.92 -3.32 16.22
C LYS A 216 -6.17 -3.64 17.69
N ASP A 217 -6.88 -2.79 18.39
CA ASP A 217 -7.16 -2.92 19.82
C ASP A 217 -8.25 -3.98 20.05
N TYR A 218 -7.87 -5.10 20.66
CA TYR A 218 -8.74 -6.26 20.89
C TYR A 218 -9.97 -5.91 21.75
N ASP A 219 -9.81 -5.00 22.71
CA ASP A 219 -10.88 -4.61 23.64
C ASP A 219 -11.85 -3.60 23.03
N ASN A 220 -11.51 -3.04 21.88
CA ASN A 220 -12.30 -2.04 21.19
C ASN A 220 -13.48 -2.69 20.43
N VAL A 221 -14.65 -2.05 20.48
CA VAL A 221 -15.84 -2.51 19.75
C VAL A 221 -15.64 -2.56 18.24
N TRP A 222 -14.69 -1.80 17.70
CA TRP A 222 -14.34 -1.76 16.27
C TRP A 222 -13.17 -2.68 15.91
N PHE A 223 -12.69 -3.51 16.83
CA PHE A 223 -11.63 -4.48 16.54
C PHE A 223 -11.95 -5.31 15.30
N LYS A 224 -11.09 -5.20 14.26
CA LYS A 224 -11.28 -5.87 12.95
C LYS A 224 -12.62 -5.58 12.26
N ARG A 225 -13.31 -4.46 12.58
CA ARG A 225 -14.59 -4.09 11.96
C ARG A 225 -14.53 -2.83 11.11
N ILE A 226 -13.36 -2.21 10.98
CA ILE A 226 -13.12 -1.13 10.04
C ILE A 226 -12.29 -1.68 8.89
N LYS A 227 -12.85 -1.61 7.68
CA LYS A 227 -12.24 -2.16 6.48
C LYS A 227 -11.23 -1.18 5.89
N PHE A 228 -9.96 -1.42 6.19
CA PHE A 228 -8.84 -0.81 5.47
C PHE A 228 -8.52 -1.59 4.19
N PRO A 229 -7.83 -0.99 3.21
CA PRO A 229 -7.25 -1.75 2.12
C PRO A 229 -6.37 -2.89 2.66
N ASN A 230 -6.62 -4.12 2.21
CA ASN A 230 -5.84 -5.32 2.53
C ASN A 230 -5.90 -5.84 3.97
N THR A 231 -6.97 -5.53 4.69
CA THR A 231 -7.22 -6.10 6.02
C THR A 231 -8.32 -7.15 5.97
N GLU A 232 -8.14 -8.20 6.74
CA GLU A 232 -9.24 -9.08 7.08
C GLU A 232 -10.17 -8.38 8.06
N VAL A 233 -11.46 -8.46 7.79
CA VAL A 233 -12.48 -7.80 8.61
C VAL A 233 -13.55 -8.77 9.05
N ARG A 234 -14.07 -8.52 10.24
CA ARG A 234 -15.27 -9.20 10.76
C ARG A 234 -16.53 -8.56 10.17
N SER A 235 -17.58 -9.33 10.01
CA SER A 235 -18.88 -8.80 9.63
C SER A 235 -19.73 -8.60 10.90
N PRO A 236 -20.51 -7.52 11.01
CA PRO A 236 -20.59 -6.39 10.10
C PRO A 236 -19.34 -5.48 10.15
N ASN A 237 -19.13 -4.67 9.11
CA ASN A 237 -18.00 -3.75 9.05
C ASN A 237 -18.32 -2.47 8.29
N VAL A 238 -17.44 -1.47 8.46
CA VAL A 238 -17.51 -0.15 7.82
C VAL A 238 -16.20 0.15 7.12
N GLY A 239 -16.25 0.74 5.93
CA GLY A 239 -15.04 1.20 5.23
C GLY A 239 -14.34 2.33 5.99
N ASN A 240 -12.99 2.30 6.03
CA ASN A 240 -12.20 3.33 6.70
C ASN A 240 -12.52 4.75 6.22
N PHE A 241 -12.77 4.95 4.92
CA PHE A 241 -13.14 6.24 4.37
C PHE A 241 -14.43 6.83 4.96
N ALA A 242 -15.45 5.99 5.20
CA ALA A 242 -16.68 6.41 5.85
C ALA A 242 -16.43 6.76 7.32
N MET A 243 -15.68 5.91 8.04
CA MET A 243 -15.34 6.15 9.44
C MET A 243 -14.48 7.40 9.63
N THR A 244 -13.55 7.68 8.72
CA THR A 244 -12.79 8.95 8.71
C THR A 244 -13.73 10.14 8.70
N LYS A 245 -14.73 10.15 7.81
CA LYS A 245 -15.73 11.23 7.77
C LYS A 245 -16.51 11.37 9.07
N TYR A 246 -16.88 10.25 9.70
CA TYR A 246 -17.62 10.30 10.96
C TYR A 246 -16.78 10.86 12.10
N LEU A 247 -15.48 10.53 12.14
CA LEU A 247 -14.55 11.11 13.12
C LEU A 247 -14.36 12.61 12.95
N SER A 248 -14.65 13.21 11.79
CA SER A 248 -14.51 14.63 11.57
C SER A 248 -15.30 15.47 12.56
N ASN A 249 -16.47 14.98 12.99
CA ASN A 249 -17.31 15.67 13.96
C ASN A 249 -16.62 15.80 15.34
N ILE A 250 -15.91 14.76 15.76
CA ILE A 250 -15.16 14.77 17.02
C ILE A 250 -13.90 15.62 16.88
N ILE A 251 -13.10 15.38 15.83
CA ILE A 251 -11.79 16.03 15.65
C ILE A 251 -11.92 17.54 15.44
N ASN A 252 -12.97 17.98 14.73
CA ASN A 252 -13.20 19.39 14.44
C ASN A 252 -14.09 20.09 15.49
N SER A 253 -14.46 19.38 16.56
CA SER A 253 -15.26 19.97 17.65
C SER A 253 -14.50 21.10 18.36
N ASN A 254 -15.24 21.97 19.04
CA ASN A 254 -14.62 23.06 19.81
C ASN A 254 -13.78 22.51 20.98
N GLU A 255 -14.24 21.43 21.60
CA GLU A 255 -13.56 20.75 22.70
C GLU A 255 -12.19 20.23 22.27
N THR A 256 -12.14 19.55 21.11
CA THR A 256 -10.87 19.05 20.56
C THR A 256 -9.92 20.17 20.17
N LYS A 257 -10.43 21.33 19.71
CA LYS A 257 -9.58 22.49 19.38
C LYS A 257 -8.91 23.11 20.60
N MET A 258 -9.49 22.94 21.78
CA MET A 258 -9.00 23.53 23.04
C MET A 258 -7.93 22.69 23.73
N VAL A 259 -7.72 21.43 23.33
CA VAL A 259 -6.76 20.55 23.95
C VAL A 259 -5.43 20.51 23.17
N SER A 260 -4.33 20.34 23.89
CA SER A 260 -2.99 20.24 23.30
C SER A 260 -2.79 18.90 22.55
N ASP A 261 -3.26 17.79 23.15
CA ASP A 261 -3.18 16.46 22.55
C ASP A 261 -4.53 16.06 21.92
N LYS A 262 -4.76 16.58 20.72
CA LYS A 262 -5.97 16.28 19.94
C LYS A 262 -6.14 14.79 19.62
N TYR A 263 -5.02 14.06 19.49
CA TYR A 263 -5.05 12.65 19.16
C TYR A 263 -5.63 11.83 20.31
N SER A 264 -5.01 11.88 21.49
CA SER A 264 -5.49 11.15 22.65
C SER A 264 -6.91 11.51 23.02
N PHE A 265 -7.22 12.82 23.06
CA PHE A 265 -8.57 13.29 23.35
C PHE A 265 -9.62 12.73 22.38
N SER A 266 -9.39 12.87 21.05
CA SER A 266 -10.36 12.40 20.06
C SER A 266 -10.52 10.88 20.07
N LYS A 267 -9.44 10.14 20.34
CA LYS A 267 -9.48 8.67 20.46
C LYS A 267 -10.28 8.23 21.68
N GLU A 268 -10.04 8.86 22.84
CA GLU A 268 -10.77 8.57 24.08
C GLU A 268 -12.26 8.89 23.94
N VAL A 269 -12.59 10.03 23.36
CA VAL A 269 -13.98 10.44 23.10
C VAL A 269 -14.66 9.45 22.16
N PHE A 270 -14.01 9.04 21.07
CA PHE A 270 -14.53 8.06 20.13
C PHE A 270 -14.78 6.73 20.82
N ASN A 271 -13.84 6.22 21.62
CA ASN A 271 -13.96 4.98 22.34
C ASN A 271 -15.09 5.05 23.38
N ALA A 272 -15.13 6.08 24.22
CA ALA A 272 -16.16 6.26 25.22
C ALA A 272 -17.56 6.32 24.61
N TYR A 273 -17.71 7.01 23.47
CA TYR A 273 -18.96 7.10 22.74
C TYR A 273 -19.49 5.73 22.33
N TRP A 274 -18.64 4.92 21.69
CA TRP A 274 -19.02 3.57 21.24
C TRP A 274 -19.15 2.55 22.37
N ASP A 275 -18.39 2.71 23.44
CA ASP A 275 -18.54 1.90 24.66
C ASP A 275 -19.89 2.17 25.34
N GLY A 276 -20.37 3.41 25.31
CA GLY A 276 -21.72 3.73 25.76
C GLY A 276 -22.80 2.93 25.03
N PHE A 277 -22.69 2.79 23.70
CA PHE A 277 -23.61 1.93 22.94
C PHE A 277 -23.43 0.44 23.28
N ARG A 278 -22.21 -0.03 23.46
CA ARG A 278 -21.94 -1.41 23.89
C ARG A 278 -22.58 -1.70 25.24
N MET A 279 -22.52 -0.78 26.16
CA MET A 279 -23.17 -0.92 27.47
C MET A 279 -24.70 -0.94 27.36
N ALA A 280 -25.29 -0.12 26.50
CA ALA A 280 -26.73 -0.07 26.30
C ALA A 280 -27.28 -1.26 25.52
N TRP A 281 -26.54 -1.77 24.53
CA TRP A 281 -26.93 -2.89 23.66
C TRP A 281 -25.82 -3.93 23.50
N PRO A 282 -25.41 -4.67 24.55
CA PRO A 282 -24.25 -5.56 24.50
C PRO A 282 -24.31 -6.59 23.36
N ARG A 283 -25.50 -7.14 23.10
CA ARG A 283 -25.71 -8.16 22.04
C ARG A 283 -25.43 -7.64 20.63
N ALA A 284 -25.45 -6.34 20.42
CA ALA A 284 -25.15 -5.74 19.10
C ALA A 284 -23.65 -5.66 18.81
N PHE A 285 -22.79 -5.98 19.78
CA PHE A 285 -21.33 -5.89 19.69
C PHE A 285 -20.62 -7.24 19.94
N ASP A 286 -21.38 -8.28 20.30
CA ASP A 286 -20.88 -9.63 20.52
C ASP A 286 -20.90 -10.51 19.25
N GLU A 287 -20.93 -11.81 19.40
CA GLU A 287 -21.03 -12.80 18.32
C GLU A 287 -22.30 -12.67 17.46
N ASN A 288 -23.36 -12.06 18.01
CA ASN A 288 -24.62 -11.79 17.32
C ASN A 288 -24.63 -10.45 16.56
N ALA A 289 -23.53 -9.71 16.54
CA ALA A 289 -23.44 -8.38 15.92
C ALA A 289 -23.98 -8.35 14.48
N SER A 290 -23.85 -9.44 13.72
CA SER A 290 -24.39 -9.56 12.35
C SER A 290 -25.92 -9.46 12.24
N LYS A 291 -26.65 -9.65 13.35
CA LYS A 291 -28.11 -9.49 13.42
C LYS A 291 -28.54 -8.04 13.61
N TYR A 292 -27.60 -7.15 13.89
CA TYR A 292 -27.85 -5.73 14.17
C TYR A 292 -27.17 -4.84 13.13
N SER A 293 -27.76 -3.69 12.86
CA SER A 293 -27.19 -2.72 11.90
C SER A 293 -26.22 -1.72 12.51
N ILE A 294 -25.97 -1.73 13.82
CA ILE A 294 -25.18 -0.71 14.53
C ILE A 294 -23.77 -0.59 13.95
N GLN A 295 -23.09 -1.69 13.71
CA GLN A 295 -21.72 -1.70 13.15
C GLN A 295 -21.70 -1.90 11.62
N THR A 296 -22.79 -1.63 10.92
CA THR A 296 -22.82 -1.49 9.46
C THR A 296 -22.53 -0.03 9.05
N ALA A 297 -22.25 0.20 7.75
CA ALA A 297 -22.04 1.55 7.26
C ALA A 297 -23.23 2.48 7.55
N MET A 298 -24.47 1.98 7.42
CA MET A 298 -25.67 2.74 7.70
C MET A 298 -25.84 3.02 9.20
N GLY A 299 -25.65 2.02 10.05
CA GLY A 299 -25.77 2.19 11.50
C GLY A 299 -24.72 3.15 12.04
N ALA A 300 -23.46 2.96 11.64
CA ALA A 300 -22.39 3.86 12.04
C ALA A 300 -22.65 5.31 11.59
N ASP A 301 -23.16 5.54 10.37
CA ASP A 301 -23.53 6.86 9.87
C ASP A 301 -24.60 7.51 10.77
N VAL A 302 -25.67 6.78 11.07
CA VAL A 302 -26.76 7.27 11.92
C VAL A 302 -26.24 7.66 13.29
N PHE A 303 -25.53 6.76 13.97
CA PHE A 303 -25.05 7.01 15.33
C PHE A 303 -24.00 8.12 15.39
N MET A 304 -23.07 8.17 14.44
CA MET A 304 -22.07 9.24 14.42
C MET A 304 -22.63 10.64 14.04
N ARG A 305 -23.79 10.71 13.40
CA ARG A 305 -24.53 11.96 13.19
C ARG A 305 -25.22 12.47 14.45
N LEU A 306 -25.46 11.59 15.42
CA LEU A 306 -26.01 11.99 16.74
C LEU A 306 -24.95 12.65 17.63
N TRP A 307 -23.67 12.58 17.26
CA TRP A 307 -22.62 13.36 17.87
C TRP A 307 -22.64 14.80 17.28
N PRO A 308 -22.66 15.88 18.02
CA PRO A 308 -22.55 16.09 19.49
C PRO A 308 -23.89 16.54 20.11
N PHE A 309 -24.83 15.75 20.32
CA PHE A 309 -26.07 16.14 21.00
C PHE A 309 -26.04 15.73 22.46
#